data_40ed704f5ba7707e9f5ef0583a89c8ad
#
_entry.id   40ed704f5ba7707e9f5ef0583a89c8ad
#
_cell.length_a   1.000
_cell.length_b   1.000
_cell.length_c   1.000
_cell.angle_alpha   90.00
_cell.angle_beta   90.00
_cell.angle_gamma   90.00
#
_symmetry.space_group_name_H-M   'P 1'
#
loop_
_entity.id
_entity.type
_entity.pdbx_description
1 polymer ?
#
loop_
_entity_poly.entity_id
_entity_poly.type
_entity_poly.pdbx_seq_one_letter_code
_entity_poly.pdbx_strand_id
1 'polypeptide(L)'
;MQRLVRAAHTQRVGRPNRSKQTPNRGKRGMNMTKVKPSIANTSLNAGRRRFPLTLWVVVLLVLLLLSVLSSITFGPVDIAIPDVARILVCRIFRSEPAQYAELLQSTTADIIWNIRFPRVLMAMVVGAGLSVSGVVMQAVVRNPLADPYVLGLSSGASLGATLAILLGAFSWFGNYGVSVGAFLGSLVTALFVFTVAFSGKSKGNTIKLLLAGMAVSE
;
A
#
# COMPACT_ATOMS: atom_id res chain seq x y z
N MET A 1 9.18 67.71 16.36
CA MET A 1 8.44 66.80 17.21
C MET A 1 9.35 65.68 17.77
N GLN A 2 10.48 66.04 18.36
CA GLN A 2 11.49 65.14 18.88
C GLN A 2 11.95 65.53 20.31
N ARG A 3 11.06 65.81 21.21
CA ARG A 3 11.46 66.24 22.58
C ARG A 3 10.50 65.75 23.69
N LEU A 4 9.88 64.59 23.64
CA LEU A 4 9.04 64.08 24.72
C LEU A 4 9.24 62.61 25.12
N VAL A 5 10.34 62.01 24.80
CA VAL A 5 10.65 60.59 25.20
C VAL A 5 11.92 60.52 26.08
N ARG A 6 12.19 61.51 26.90
CA ARG A 6 13.39 61.47 27.78
C ARG A 6 13.08 61.90 29.22
N ALA A 7 12.11 61.22 29.86
CA ALA A 7 11.92 61.43 31.30
C ALA A 7 11.11 60.28 31.95
N ALA A 8 11.68 59.05 31.96
CA ALA A 8 11.16 57.99 32.83
C ALA A 8 12.27 56.92 33.05
N HIS A 9 13.42 57.40 33.50
CA HIS A 9 14.45 56.49 33.99
C HIS A 9 15.00 57.07 35.28
N THR A 10 14.55 56.52 36.39
CA THR A 10 15.24 56.47 37.68
C THR A 10 14.22 56.29 38.80
N GLN A 11 13.86 55.08 39.11
CA GLN A 11 13.50 54.72 40.49
C GLN A 11 14.23 53.38 40.83
N ARG A 12 15.41 53.53 41.41
CA ARG A 12 16.05 52.48 42.20
C ARG A 12 15.23 52.27 43.47
N VAL A 13 14.49 51.18 43.54
CA VAL A 13 13.93 50.73 44.81
C VAL A 13 14.91 49.74 45.43
N GLY A 14 15.38 50.11 46.61
CA GLY A 14 16.36 49.38 47.42
C GLY A 14 15.87 48.01 47.85
N ARG A 15 16.78 47.06 47.86
CA ARG A 15 16.61 45.74 48.48
C ARG A 15 16.67 45.87 50.00
N PRO A 16 15.70 45.38 50.77
CA PRO A 16 15.91 45.14 52.18
C PRO A 16 16.69 43.86 52.38
N ASN A 17 17.82 44.05 53.07
CA ASN A 17 18.68 43.02 53.65
C ASN A 17 17.88 42.24 54.71
N ARG A 18 17.56 40.98 54.46
CA ARG A 18 17.02 40.05 55.46
C ARG A 18 18.11 39.07 55.86
N SER A 19 18.83 39.49 56.89
CA SER A 19 19.65 38.63 57.70
C SER A 19 18.88 37.44 58.30
N LYS A 20 19.45 36.27 58.06
CA LYS A 20 19.50 35.11 58.97
C LYS A 20 18.42 34.98 60.05
N GLN A 21 17.41 34.18 59.77
CA GLN A 21 16.73 33.42 60.80
C GLN A 21 16.61 31.97 60.33
N THR A 22 17.43 31.11 60.87
CA THR A 22 17.27 29.65 60.81
C THR A 22 16.31 29.21 61.89
N PRO A 23 15.15 28.63 61.57
CA PRO A 23 14.41 27.88 62.57
C PRO A 23 14.95 26.44 62.58
N ASN A 24 15.56 26.11 63.71
CA ASN A 24 15.83 24.75 64.12
C ASN A 24 14.50 23.96 64.15
N ARG A 25 14.27 23.14 63.15
CA ARG A 25 13.12 22.24 63.09
C ARG A 25 13.56 20.83 63.29
N GLY A 26 13.22 20.34 64.48
CA GLY A 26 13.48 19.03 64.99
C GLY A 26 13.28 17.92 63.97
N LYS A 27 14.21 17.02 64.02
CA LYS A 27 14.15 15.71 63.38
C LYS A 27 12.88 14.95 63.82
N ARG A 28 11.75 15.14 63.19
CA ARG A 28 10.68 14.17 63.19
C ARG A 28 10.97 13.22 62.04
N GLY A 29 11.51 12.07 62.39
CA GLY A 29 11.62 10.94 61.51
C GLY A 29 10.25 10.57 60.93
N MET A 30 9.98 11.08 59.74
CA MET A 30 8.84 10.58 58.95
C MET A 30 9.35 9.32 58.27
N ASN A 31 8.96 8.19 58.91
CA ASN A 31 9.10 6.88 58.33
C ASN A 31 8.28 6.90 57.00
N MET A 32 8.93 7.25 55.91
CA MET A 32 8.40 6.96 54.58
C MET A 32 8.43 5.44 54.46
N THR A 33 7.38 4.81 54.91
CA THR A 33 7.01 3.48 54.43
C THR A 33 7.10 3.55 52.91
N LYS A 34 8.11 2.89 52.35
CA LYS A 34 8.23 2.63 50.93
C LYS A 34 6.92 1.96 50.49
N VAL A 35 5.98 2.77 50.03
CA VAL A 35 4.87 2.29 49.24
C VAL A 35 5.51 1.78 47.95
N LYS A 36 5.88 0.52 47.97
CA LYS A 36 6.18 -0.23 46.75
C LYS A 36 4.91 -0.08 45.88
N PRO A 37 4.99 0.54 44.71
CA PRO A 37 3.88 0.41 43.79
C PRO A 37 3.85 -1.09 43.42
N SER A 38 2.94 -1.81 44.05
CA SER A 38 2.49 -3.09 43.54
C SER A 38 1.76 -2.80 42.25
N ILE A 39 2.55 -2.52 41.20
CA ILE A 39 2.07 -2.72 39.86
C ILE A 39 1.82 -4.22 39.83
N ALA A 40 0.60 -4.59 40.19
CA ALA A 40 0.07 -5.87 39.81
C ALA A 40 0.32 -5.97 38.31
N ASN A 41 1.39 -6.71 37.96
CA ASN A 41 1.53 -7.26 36.63
C ASN A 41 0.34 -8.18 36.42
N THR A 42 -0.82 -7.56 36.24
CA THR A 42 -1.91 -8.21 35.53
C THR A 42 -1.37 -8.35 34.11
N SER A 43 -0.54 -9.37 33.94
CA SER A 43 -0.32 -9.95 32.65
C SER A 43 -1.71 -10.33 32.14
N LEU A 44 -2.33 -9.36 31.45
CA LEU A 44 -3.38 -9.66 30.49
C LEU A 44 -2.72 -10.51 29.41
N ASN A 45 -2.36 -11.72 29.79
CA ASN A 45 -2.19 -12.85 28.92
C ASN A 45 -3.60 -13.18 28.41
N ALA A 46 -4.24 -12.17 27.75
CA ALA A 46 -5.26 -12.46 26.80
C ALA A 46 -4.55 -13.38 25.81
N GLY A 47 -4.77 -14.67 25.97
CA GLY A 47 -4.33 -15.71 25.08
C GLY A 47 -4.89 -15.39 23.69
N ARG A 48 -4.27 -14.42 23.03
CA ARG A 48 -4.41 -14.20 21.61
C ARG A 48 -3.92 -15.49 21.01
N ARG A 49 -4.82 -16.42 20.77
CA ARG A 49 -4.58 -17.58 19.93
C ARG A 49 -4.05 -17.01 18.62
N ARG A 50 -2.74 -16.88 18.55
CA ARG A 50 -2.05 -16.53 17.30
C ARG A 50 -2.25 -17.76 16.44
N PHE A 51 -3.28 -17.74 15.63
CA PHE A 51 -3.41 -18.74 14.59
C PHE A 51 -2.06 -18.74 13.87
N PRO A 52 -1.44 -19.92 13.70
CA PRO A 52 -0.13 -19.99 13.08
C PRO A 52 -0.21 -19.30 11.72
N LEU A 53 0.80 -18.51 11.37
CA LEU A 53 0.89 -17.81 10.09
C LEU A 53 0.59 -18.77 8.93
N THR A 54 1.03 -20.02 9.08
CA THR A 54 0.78 -21.12 8.14
C THR A 54 -0.70 -21.34 7.87
N LEU A 55 -1.56 -21.26 8.91
CA LEU A 55 -3.01 -21.43 8.72
C LEU A 55 -3.59 -20.32 7.86
N TRP A 56 -3.18 -19.05 8.10
CA TRP A 56 -3.63 -17.93 7.30
C TRP A 56 -3.17 -18.04 5.84
N VAL A 57 -1.93 -18.47 5.62
CA VAL A 57 -1.40 -18.69 4.26
C VAL A 57 -2.19 -19.78 3.56
N VAL A 58 -2.46 -20.90 4.22
CA VAL A 58 -3.25 -21.99 3.64
C VAL A 58 -4.67 -21.52 3.29
N VAL A 59 -5.35 -20.81 4.21
CA VAL A 59 -6.69 -20.28 3.96
C VAL A 59 -6.69 -19.35 2.76
N LEU A 60 -5.72 -18.43 2.66
CA LEU A 60 -5.60 -17.51 1.52
C LEU A 60 -5.33 -18.24 0.21
N LEU A 61 -4.49 -19.28 0.22
CA LEU A 61 -4.24 -20.11 -0.97
C LEU A 61 -5.50 -20.85 -1.40
N VAL A 62 -6.25 -21.42 -0.48
CA VAL A 62 -7.52 -22.09 -0.79
C VAL A 62 -8.53 -21.09 -1.37
N LEU A 63 -8.66 -19.91 -0.77
CA LEU A 63 -9.53 -18.85 -1.29
C LEU A 63 -9.10 -18.39 -2.68
N LEU A 64 -7.79 -18.27 -2.93
CA LEU A 64 -7.26 -17.93 -4.25
C LEU A 64 -7.63 -19.00 -5.27
N LEU A 65 -7.42 -20.28 -4.96
CA LEU A 65 -7.80 -21.38 -5.87
C LEU A 65 -9.29 -21.42 -6.17
N LEU A 66 -10.13 -21.24 -5.14
CA LEU A 66 -11.57 -21.18 -5.32
C LEU A 66 -11.97 -19.97 -6.18
N SER A 67 -11.33 -18.81 -5.99
CA SER A 67 -11.58 -17.61 -6.79
C SER A 67 -11.18 -17.83 -8.25
N VAL A 68 -10.04 -18.47 -8.52
CA VAL A 68 -9.58 -18.80 -9.86
C VAL A 68 -10.56 -19.74 -10.56
N LEU A 69 -10.96 -20.83 -9.89
CA LEU A 69 -11.91 -21.78 -10.43
C LEU A 69 -13.26 -21.15 -10.71
N SER A 70 -13.80 -20.37 -9.79
CA SER A 70 -15.05 -19.67 -10.00
C SER A 70 -14.96 -18.63 -11.12
N SER A 71 -13.86 -17.90 -11.25
CA SER A 71 -13.66 -16.93 -12.32
C SER A 71 -13.62 -17.56 -13.71
N ILE A 72 -13.10 -18.78 -13.84
CA ILE A 72 -13.09 -19.51 -15.11
C ILE A 72 -14.47 -20.11 -15.42
N THR A 73 -15.21 -20.53 -14.39
CA THR A 73 -16.52 -21.16 -14.55
C THR A 73 -17.61 -20.13 -14.86
N PHE A 74 -17.68 -19.06 -14.08
CA PHE A 74 -18.69 -18.02 -14.27
C PHE A 74 -18.35 -17.09 -15.43
N GLY A 75 -19.29 -16.90 -16.36
CA GLY A 75 -19.13 -16.02 -17.52
C GLY A 75 -20.38 -16.03 -18.39
N PRO A 76 -20.33 -15.34 -19.56
CA PRO A 76 -21.50 -15.25 -20.47
C PRO A 76 -21.96 -16.59 -21.04
N VAL A 77 -21.13 -17.62 -20.95
CA VAL A 77 -21.46 -19.01 -21.33
C VAL A 77 -21.30 -19.85 -20.07
N ASP A 78 -22.38 -20.53 -19.68
CA ASP A 78 -22.35 -21.44 -18.52
C ASP A 78 -21.61 -22.73 -18.89
N ILE A 79 -20.57 -23.04 -18.19
CA ILE A 79 -19.75 -24.20 -18.41
C ILE A 79 -19.68 -25.00 -17.11
N ALA A 80 -19.94 -26.31 -17.22
CA ALA A 80 -19.89 -27.17 -16.05
C ALA A 80 -18.47 -27.23 -15.44
N ILE A 81 -18.38 -27.09 -14.12
CA ILE A 81 -17.11 -27.10 -13.36
C ILE A 81 -16.22 -28.30 -13.72
N PRO A 82 -16.76 -29.55 -13.85
CA PRO A 82 -15.92 -30.70 -14.21
C PRO A 82 -15.29 -30.58 -15.59
N ASP A 83 -15.98 -29.95 -16.56
CA ASP A 83 -15.45 -29.78 -17.92
C ASP A 83 -14.33 -28.74 -17.94
N VAL A 84 -14.48 -27.64 -17.18
CA VAL A 84 -13.40 -26.65 -16.97
C VAL A 84 -12.14 -27.33 -16.42
N ALA A 85 -12.30 -28.14 -15.36
CA ALA A 85 -11.17 -28.82 -14.73
C ALA A 85 -10.50 -29.81 -15.70
N ARG A 86 -11.28 -30.60 -16.46
CA ARG A 86 -10.78 -31.56 -17.46
C ARG A 86 -10.01 -30.86 -18.57
N ILE A 87 -10.58 -29.81 -19.15
CA ILE A 87 -9.95 -29.04 -20.22
C ILE A 87 -8.61 -28.44 -19.73
N LEU A 88 -8.60 -27.82 -18.55
CA LEU A 88 -7.38 -27.23 -18.00
C LEU A 88 -6.31 -28.30 -17.74
N VAL A 89 -6.66 -29.41 -17.11
CA VAL A 89 -5.72 -30.50 -16.82
C VAL A 89 -5.18 -31.06 -18.14
N CYS A 90 -6.02 -31.40 -19.10
CA CYS A 90 -5.60 -31.95 -20.37
C CYS A 90 -4.68 -30.99 -21.14
N ARG A 91 -4.99 -29.70 -21.20
CA ARG A 91 -4.20 -28.69 -21.92
C ARG A 91 -2.87 -28.38 -21.22
N ILE A 92 -2.86 -28.29 -19.89
CA ILE A 92 -1.63 -28.02 -19.12
C ILE A 92 -0.66 -29.21 -19.20
N PHE A 93 -1.17 -30.44 -19.04
CA PHE A 93 -0.34 -31.63 -19.07
C PHE A 93 -0.12 -32.20 -20.48
N ARG A 94 -0.65 -31.52 -21.51
CA ARG A 94 -0.59 -31.98 -22.93
C ARG A 94 -1.07 -33.43 -23.11
N SER A 95 -2.05 -33.81 -22.32
CA SER A 95 -2.67 -35.13 -22.39
C SER A 95 -3.98 -35.00 -23.15
N GLU A 96 -4.13 -35.74 -24.24
CA GLU A 96 -5.34 -35.77 -25.05
C GLU A 96 -5.94 -37.18 -25.05
N PRO A 97 -6.57 -37.61 -23.94
CA PRO A 97 -7.22 -38.90 -23.89
C PRO A 97 -8.35 -38.97 -24.93
N ALA A 98 -8.43 -40.04 -25.68
CA ALA A 98 -9.43 -40.22 -26.75
C ALA A 98 -10.87 -39.96 -26.26
N GLN A 99 -11.15 -40.28 -25.01
CA GLN A 99 -12.48 -40.06 -24.37
C GLN A 99 -12.85 -38.57 -24.20
N TYR A 100 -11.88 -37.65 -24.29
CA TYR A 100 -12.12 -36.20 -24.16
C TYR A 100 -11.81 -35.44 -25.46
N ALA A 101 -11.54 -36.12 -26.56
CA ALA A 101 -11.19 -35.51 -27.83
C ALA A 101 -12.29 -34.55 -28.34
N GLU A 102 -13.54 -34.95 -28.25
CA GLU A 102 -14.68 -34.12 -28.64
C GLU A 102 -14.80 -32.88 -27.75
N LEU A 103 -14.62 -33.02 -26.42
CA LEU A 103 -14.64 -31.90 -25.47
C LEU A 103 -13.50 -30.93 -25.74
N LEU A 104 -12.30 -31.43 -26.03
CA LEU A 104 -11.11 -30.61 -26.28
C LEU A 104 -11.15 -29.85 -27.60
N GLN A 105 -11.93 -30.33 -28.56
CA GLN A 105 -12.18 -29.68 -29.86
C GLN A 105 -13.44 -28.78 -29.84
N SER A 106 -14.12 -28.70 -28.72
CA SER A 106 -15.31 -27.87 -28.59
C SER A 106 -14.99 -26.38 -28.53
N THR A 107 -15.92 -25.53 -28.98
CA THR A 107 -15.83 -24.07 -28.80
C THR A 107 -15.65 -23.69 -27.31
N THR A 108 -16.21 -24.52 -26.42
CA THR A 108 -16.06 -24.34 -24.98
C THR A 108 -14.58 -24.42 -24.54
N ALA A 109 -13.83 -25.39 -25.05
CA ALA A 109 -12.42 -25.53 -24.76
C ALA A 109 -11.61 -24.32 -25.26
N ASP A 110 -11.95 -23.80 -26.43
CA ASP A 110 -11.31 -22.60 -26.98
C ASP A 110 -11.59 -21.34 -26.14
N ILE A 111 -12.82 -21.17 -25.68
CA ILE A 111 -13.19 -20.05 -24.78
C ILE A 111 -12.41 -20.14 -23.48
N ILE A 112 -12.33 -21.33 -22.88
CA ILE A 112 -11.61 -21.52 -21.62
C ILE A 112 -10.12 -21.23 -21.81
N TRP A 113 -9.50 -21.83 -22.81
CA TRP A 113 -8.04 -21.81 -22.98
C TRP A 113 -7.52 -20.47 -23.54
N ASN A 114 -8.20 -19.91 -24.55
CA ASN A 114 -7.74 -18.72 -25.26
C ASN A 114 -8.26 -17.40 -24.69
N ILE A 115 -9.36 -17.42 -23.92
CA ILE A 115 -10.00 -16.21 -23.41
C ILE A 115 -9.97 -16.16 -21.88
N ARG A 116 -10.56 -17.16 -21.21
CA ARG A 116 -10.76 -17.11 -19.75
C ARG A 116 -9.48 -17.34 -18.99
N PHE A 117 -8.75 -18.38 -19.33
CA PHE A 117 -7.52 -18.74 -18.63
C PHE A 117 -6.43 -17.66 -18.69
N PRO A 118 -6.07 -17.08 -19.85
CA PRO A 118 -5.10 -15.99 -19.91
C PRO A 118 -5.54 -14.75 -19.12
N ARG A 119 -6.84 -14.42 -19.14
CA ARG A 119 -7.39 -13.29 -18.38
C ARG A 119 -7.24 -13.49 -16.88
N VAL A 120 -7.49 -14.69 -16.37
CA VAL A 120 -7.31 -15.03 -14.96
C VAL A 120 -5.81 -14.98 -14.56
N LEU A 121 -4.93 -15.50 -15.41
CA LEU A 121 -3.48 -15.39 -15.18
C LEU A 121 -3.03 -13.93 -15.11
N MET A 122 -3.49 -13.09 -16.02
CA MET A 122 -3.18 -11.65 -15.99
C MET A 122 -3.69 -11.00 -14.71
N ALA A 123 -4.91 -11.31 -14.27
CA ALA A 123 -5.47 -10.79 -13.02
C ALA A 123 -4.62 -11.20 -11.80
N MET A 124 -4.13 -12.45 -11.77
CA MET A 124 -3.25 -12.93 -10.70
C MET A 124 -1.90 -12.18 -10.68
N VAL A 125 -1.28 -11.98 -11.84
CA VAL A 125 0.00 -11.25 -11.96
C VAL A 125 -0.16 -9.79 -11.56
N VAL A 126 -1.23 -9.14 -12.03
CA VAL A 126 -1.54 -7.75 -11.67
C VAL A 126 -1.82 -7.62 -10.17
N GLY A 127 -2.62 -8.52 -9.60
CA GLY A 127 -2.93 -8.52 -8.17
C GLY A 127 -1.69 -8.75 -7.30
N ALA A 128 -0.82 -9.66 -7.70
CA ALA A 128 0.46 -9.88 -7.03
C ALA A 128 1.37 -8.63 -7.09
N GLY A 129 1.46 -8.01 -8.28
CA GLY A 129 2.23 -6.76 -8.45
C GLY A 129 1.70 -5.61 -7.60
N LEU A 130 0.38 -5.43 -7.56
CA LEU A 130 -0.26 -4.41 -6.70
C LEU A 130 -0.02 -4.68 -5.22
N SER A 131 -0.08 -5.94 -4.79
CA SER A 131 0.20 -6.32 -3.40
C SER A 131 1.63 -5.96 -2.99
N VAL A 132 2.62 -6.27 -3.81
CA VAL A 132 4.03 -5.91 -3.56
C VAL A 132 4.21 -4.39 -3.55
N SER A 133 3.65 -3.68 -4.54
CA SER A 133 3.72 -2.22 -4.61
C SER A 133 3.09 -1.57 -3.38
N GLY A 134 1.96 -2.08 -2.91
CA GLY A 134 1.29 -1.61 -1.71
C GLY A 134 2.17 -1.74 -0.47
N VAL A 135 2.77 -2.91 -0.25
CA VAL A 135 3.69 -3.14 0.89
C VAL A 135 4.90 -2.21 0.83
N VAL A 136 5.52 -2.06 -0.35
CA VAL A 136 6.65 -1.15 -0.55
C VAL A 136 6.24 0.29 -0.26
N MET A 137 5.09 0.72 -0.77
CA MET A 137 4.58 2.08 -0.54
C MET A 137 4.33 2.37 0.93
N GLN A 138 3.69 1.45 1.65
CA GLN A 138 3.46 1.56 3.08
C GLN A 138 4.78 1.65 3.87
N ALA A 139 5.80 0.90 3.47
CA ALA A 139 7.12 0.94 4.09
C ALA A 139 7.84 2.27 3.83
N VAL A 140 7.81 2.80 2.61
CA VAL A 140 8.44 4.07 2.22
C VAL A 140 7.77 5.25 2.92
N VAL A 141 6.44 5.28 2.91
CA VAL A 141 5.64 6.35 3.52
C VAL A 141 5.56 6.21 5.04
N ARG A 142 5.89 5.02 5.59
CA ARG A 142 5.72 4.64 7.00
C ARG A 142 4.29 4.87 7.50
N ASN A 143 3.33 4.64 6.63
CA ASN A 143 1.92 4.78 6.90
C ASN A 143 1.16 3.58 6.32
N PRO A 144 0.45 2.79 7.13
CA PRO A 144 -0.31 1.62 6.66
C PRO A 144 -1.49 1.98 5.75
N LEU A 145 -1.88 3.25 5.67
CA LEU A 145 -2.93 3.75 4.78
C LEU A 145 -2.38 4.26 3.44
N ALA A 146 -1.08 4.15 3.20
CA ALA A 146 -0.49 4.59 1.95
C ALA A 146 -0.86 3.64 0.80
N ASP A 147 -1.31 4.24 -0.29
CA ASP A 147 -1.74 3.56 -1.50
C ASP A 147 -0.86 4.00 -2.69
N PRO A 148 -0.34 3.08 -3.52
CA PRO A 148 0.41 3.44 -4.73
C PRO A 148 -0.38 4.29 -5.73
N TYR A 149 -1.71 4.22 -5.75
CA TYR A 149 -2.55 5.04 -6.62
C TYR A 149 -2.43 6.54 -6.34
N VAL A 150 -2.16 6.93 -5.09
CA VAL A 150 -1.99 8.34 -4.67
C VAL A 150 -0.81 9.02 -5.39
N LEU A 151 0.13 8.24 -5.95
CA LEU A 151 1.26 8.77 -6.72
C LEU A 151 0.91 9.23 -8.14
N GLY A 152 -0.36 9.17 -8.55
CA GLY A 152 -0.77 9.56 -9.90
C GLY A 152 -0.31 8.61 -11.01
N LEU A 153 0.15 7.39 -10.65
CA LEU A 153 0.60 6.39 -11.63
C LEU A 153 -0.52 5.98 -12.59
N SER A 154 -1.75 5.91 -12.09
CA SER A 154 -2.92 5.55 -12.88
C SER A 154 -3.28 6.60 -13.92
N SER A 155 -3.25 7.90 -13.56
CA SER A 155 -3.49 8.99 -14.49
C SER A 155 -2.40 9.08 -15.56
N GLY A 156 -1.14 8.88 -15.17
CA GLY A 156 -0.02 8.76 -16.11
C GLY A 156 -0.17 7.60 -17.08
N ALA A 157 -0.59 6.43 -16.59
CA ALA A 157 -0.87 5.26 -17.42
C ALA A 157 -2.02 5.53 -18.40
N SER A 158 -3.12 6.12 -17.92
CA SER A 158 -4.26 6.49 -18.77
C SER A 158 -3.89 7.49 -19.86
N LEU A 159 -3.10 8.52 -19.51
CA LEU A 159 -2.60 9.48 -20.48
C LEU A 159 -1.72 8.79 -21.54
N GLY A 160 -0.78 7.96 -21.11
CA GLY A 160 0.09 7.21 -22.02
C GLY A 160 -0.66 6.27 -22.94
N ALA A 161 -1.68 5.55 -22.42
CA ALA A 161 -2.55 4.71 -23.21
C ALA A 161 -3.37 5.51 -24.24
N THR A 162 -3.94 6.63 -23.81
CA THR A 162 -4.72 7.52 -24.70
C THR A 162 -3.86 8.09 -25.82
N LEU A 163 -2.65 8.54 -25.51
CA LEU A 163 -1.71 9.04 -26.53
C LEU A 163 -1.31 7.92 -27.50
N ALA A 164 -1.08 6.70 -27.00
CA ALA A 164 -0.77 5.55 -27.86
C ALA A 164 -1.91 5.26 -28.85
N ILE A 165 -3.17 5.36 -28.41
CA ILE A 165 -4.34 5.15 -29.26
C ILE A 165 -4.53 6.29 -30.25
N LEU A 166 -4.51 7.55 -29.77
CA LEU A 166 -4.81 8.72 -30.60
C LEU A 166 -3.74 8.99 -31.66
N LEU A 167 -2.47 8.83 -31.30
CA LEU A 167 -1.34 9.13 -32.19
C LEU A 167 -0.86 7.89 -32.96
N GLY A 168 -1.41 6.70 -32.67
CA GLY A 168 -0.88 5.44 -33.19
C GLY A 168 0.56 5.17 -32.74
N ALA A 169 1.00 5.85 -31.67
CA ALA A 169 2.33 5.66 -31.11
C ALA A 169 2.51 4.21 -30.65
N PHE A 170 3.73 3.67 -30.88
CA PHE A 170 4.03 2.27 -30.55
C PHE A 170 3.27 1.23 -31.37
N SER A 171 2.68 1.59 -32.53
CA SER A 171 1.97 0.66 -33.43
C SER A 171 2.87 -0.50 -33.90
N TRP A 172 4.19 -0.31 -33.94
CA TRP A 172 5.15 -1.37 -34.25
C TRP A 172 5.15 -2.54 -33.22
N PHE A 173 4.64 -2.32 -32.00
CA PHE A 173 4.42 -3.38 -31.02
C PHE A 173 3.10 -4.13 -31.24
N GLY A 174 2.36 -3.84 -32.31
CA GLY A 174 1.07 -4.47 -32.60
C GLY A 174 0.06 -4.32 -31.46
N ASN A 175 -0.53 -5.43 -31.03
CA ASN A 175 -1.56 -5.43 -29.98
C ASN A 175 -1.06 -4.96 -28.59
N TYR A 176 0.26 -4.87 -28.38
CA TYR A 176 0.85 -4.43 -27.11
C TYR A 176 1.15 -2.94 -27.07
N GLY A 177 0.94 -2.18 -28.15
CA GLY A 177 1.30 -0.77 -28.25
C GLY A 177 0.65 0.09 -27.16
N VAL A 178 -0.62 -0.15 -26.87
CA VAL A 178 -1.37 0.57 -25.82
C VAL A 178 -0.80 0.24 -24.43
N SER A 179 -0.46 -1.00 -24.17
CA SER A 179 0.15 -1.43 -22.90
C SER A 179 1.54 -0.82 -22.69
N VAL A 180 2.34 -0.74 -23.76
CA VAL A 180 3.65 -0.06 -23.74
C VAL A 180 3.48 1.43 -23.47
N GLY A 181 2.53 2.09 -24.13
CA GLY A 181 2.20 3.49 -23.89
C GLY A 181 1.78 3.75 -22.44
N ALA A 182 0.88 2.93 -21.91
CA ALA A 182 0.44 3.00 -20.51
C ALA A 182 1.61 2.83 -19.52
N PHE A 183 2.46 1.85 -19.75
CA PHE A 183 3.64 1.60 -18.91
C PHE A 183 4.61 2.79 -18.92
N LEU A 184 4.94 3.32 -20.09
CA LEU A 184 5.82 4.48 -20.23
C LEU A 184 5.21 5.73 -19.58
N GLY A 185 3.90 5.96 -19.76
CA GLY A 185 3.19 7.04 -19.12
C GLY A 185 3.26 6.98 -17.59
N SER A 186 3.00 5.81 -17.01
CA SER A 186 3.13 5.62 -15.56
C SER A 186 4.57 5.79 -15.07
N LEU A 187 5.56 5.31 -15.82
CA LEU A 187 6.98 5.45 -15.49
C LEU A 187 7.42 6.92 -15.49
N VAL A 188 7.04 7.68 -16.52
CA VAL A 188 7.34 9.11 -16.61
C VAL A 188 6.71 9.86 -15.44
N THR A 189 5.46 9.54 -15.11
CA THR A 189 4.77 10.15 -13.96
C THR A 189 5.45 9.79 -12.64
N ALA A 190 5.85 8.53 -12.45
CA ALA A 190 6.61 8.12 -11.28
C ALA A 190 7.90 8.92 -11.13
N LEU A 191 8.71 9.02 -12.18
CA LEU A 191 9.96 9.78 -12.19
C LEU A 191 9.72 11.27 -11.93
N PHE A 192 8.67 11.84 -12.51
CA PHE A 192 8.30 13.24 -12.28
C PHE A 192 7.95 13.49 -10.81
N VAL A 193 7.07 12.66 -10.21
CA VAL A 193 6.69 12.78 -8.81
C VAL A 193 7.90 12.60 -7.89
N PHE A 194 8.77 11.63 -8.17
CA PHE A 194 10.00 11.44 -7.42
C PHE A 194 10.92 12.67 -7.51
N THR A 195 11.17 13.19 -8.70
CA THR A 195 12.04 14.39 -8.87
C THR A 195 11.48 15.59 -8.12
N VAL A 196 10.18 15.86 -8.19
CA VAL A 196 9.53 16.94 -7.46
C VAL A 196 9.61 16.73 -5.94
N ALA A 197 9.34 15.49 -5.47
CA ALA A 197 9.36 15.18 -4.05
C ALA A 197 10.76 15.31 -3.42
N PHE A 198 11.82 14.97 -4.17
CA PHE A 198 13.20 15.03 -3.70
C PHE A 198 13.93 16.33 -4.09
N SER A 199 13.30 17.20 -4.89
CA SER A 199 13.82 18.53 -5.23
C SER A 199 13.55 19.50 -4.09
N GLY A 200 14.60 19.91 -3.37
CA GLY A 200 14.51 20.92 -2.32
C GLY A 200 15.41 20.67 -1.13
N LYS A 201 15.63 21.72 -0.31
CA LYS A 201 16.51 21.72 0.88
C LYS A 201 16.09 20.75 2.01
N SER A 202 14.83 20.27 2.01
CA SER A 202 14.32 19.31 2.97
C SER A 202 14.30 17.92 2.33
N LYS A 203 15.34 17.16 2.57
CA LYS A 203 15.50 15.78 2.06
C LYS A 203 14.33 14.89 2.52
N GLY A 204 13.61 14.31 1.53
CA GLY A 204 12.77 13.13 1.75
C GLY A 204 11.55 13.32 2.67
N ASN A 205 10.78 14.41 2.53
CA ASN A 205 9.57 14.55 3.29
C ASN A 205 8.43 13.77 2.60
N THR A 206 7.98 12.68 3.22
CA THR A 206 6.86 11.83 2.79
C THR A 206 5.62 12.61 2.39
N ILE A 207 5.34 13.73 3.11
CA ILE A 207 4.20 14.60 2.82
C ILE A 207 4.34 15.25 1.43
N LYS A 208 5.55 15.66 1.03
CA LYS A 208 5.78 16.22 -0.32
C LYS A 208 5.55 15.20 -1.42
N LEU A 209 5.91 13.93 -1.18
CA LEU A 209 5.67 12.84 -2.12
C LEU A 209 4.16 12.65 -2.34
N LEU A 210 3.37 12.61 -1.27
CA LEU A 210 1.92 12.48 -1.33
C LEU A 210 1.26 13.68 -2.01
N LEU A 211 1.67 14.90 -1.65
CA LEU A 211 1.13 16.13 -2.25
C LEU A 211 1.47 16.23 -3.75
N ALA A 212 2.71 15.89 -4.14
CA ALA A 212 3.09 15.87 -5.55
C ALA A 212 2.31 14.81 -6.34
N GLY A 213 2.10 13.63 -5.76
CA GLY A 213 1.29 12.57 -6.36
C GLY A 213 -0.16 12.98 -6.55
N MET A 214 -0.79 13.56 -5.53
CA MET A 214 -2.17 14.06 -5.60
C MET A 214 -2.33 15.15 -6.66
N ALA A 215 -1.37 16.08 -6.76
CA ALA A 215 -1.42 17.14 -7.77
C ALA A 215 -1.30 16.63 -9.21
N VAL A 216 -0.72 15.44 -9.41
CA VAL A 216 -0.61 14.80 -10.73
C VAL A 216 -1.82 13.90 -11.03
N SER A 217 -2.54 13.46 -10.01
CA SER A 217 -3.68 12.55 -10.17
C SER A 217 -4.98 13.25 -10.56
N GLU A 218 -5.08 14.57 -10.40
CA GLU A 218 -6.21 15.42 -10.84
C GLU A 218 -6.00 15.95 -12.26
#